data_016bf430d2389ef21622e202da4b34ff
#
_entry.id   016bf430d2389ef21622e202da4b34ff
#
_cell.length_a   1.000
_cell.length_b   1.000
_cell.length_c   1.000
_cell.angle_alpha   90.00
_cell.angle_beta   90.00
_cell.angle_gamma   90.00
#
_symmetry.space_group_name_H-M   'P 1'
#
loop_
_entity.id
_entity.type
_entity.pdbx_description
1 polymer ?
#
loop_
_entity_poly.entity_id
_entity_poly.type
_entity_poly.pdbx_seq_one_letter_code
_entity_poly.pdbx_strand_id
1 'polypeptide(L)'
;MRVGRYEVMISNPEKPFFPERGLTKGDLVGYYLDVAPCALNHVRRRPFHMKRYPNGVAGDFFHQKRVPAHPDYVGEQFVRFPSGHSTVFAVIDNAAALAWVINLGCIELHTWHSRVDEIERPDYMLIDLDPTTDGQWEDVLTIALVVRQVLDELELPSYPKSSGSTGLHILTPIKPELPYPEVRRFAKAVAQEVERRVDDQRVATTTWKVADREGVFVDYGQNARDRTIAAAYSIRPTPDARASAPLRWDEVPGADPAALTLETMRERIAKVGDPTAGMWRRKVALASRFETLGLEPADPDAFDNSSWPTGPTRPGAWARSGRRAASGA
;
A
#
# COMPACT_ATOMS: atom_id res chain seq x y z
N MET A 1 -15.04 -19.08 12.72
CA MET A 1 -14.94 -19.67 11.37
C MET A 1 -13.56 -20.28 11.16
N ARG A 2 -13.46 -21.33 10.36
CA ARG A 2 -12.16 -21.95 10.04
C ARG A 2 -11.54 -21.28 8.82
N VAL A 3 -10.28 -20.81 8.93
CA VAL A 3 -9.51 -20.20 7.84
C VAL A 3 -8.18 -20.94 7.72
N GLY A 4 -8.07 -21.81 6.71
CA GLY A 4 -6.97 -22.76 6.60
C GLY A 4 -6.93 -23.69 7.81
N ARG A 5 -5.81 -23.70 8.55
CA ARG A 5 -5.63 -24.51 9.77
C ARG A 5 -6.04 -23.78 11.06
N TYR A 6 -6.43 -22.53 11.01
CA TYR A 6 -6.71 -21.69 12.17
C TYR A 6 -8.21 -21.50 12.38
N GLU A 7 -8.61 -21.35 13.64
CA GLU A 7 -9.92 -20.86 14.01
C GLU A 7 -9.86 -19.35 14.26
N VAL A 8 -10.68 -18.60 13.54
CA VAL A 8 -10.80 -17.15 13.67
C VAL A 8 -12.18 -16.81 14.22
N MET A 9 -12.21 -16.14 15.36
CA MET A 9 -13.45 -15.64 15.95
C MET A 9 -13.83 -14.33 15.25
N ILE A 10 -15.02 -14.29 14.67
CA ILE A 10 -15.60 -13.07 14.11
C ILE A 10 -16.73 -12.63 15.04
N SER A 11 -16.55 -11.46 15.66
CA SER A 11 -17.55 -10.88 16.56
C SER A 11 -18.55 -10.02 15.77
N ASN A 12 -19.82 -10.13 16.10
CA ASN A 12 -20.90 -9.35 15.49
C ASN A 12 -20.83 -9.30 13.94
N PRO A 13 -20.86 -10.45 13.25
CA PRO A 13 -20.73 -10.47 11.78
C PRO A 13 -21.85 -9.69 11.08
N GLU A 14 -23.06 -9.65 11.65
CA GLU A 14 -24.24 -8.95 11.13
C GLU A 14 -24.20 -7.42 11.34
N LYS A 15 -23.13 -6.89 12.00
CA LYS A 15 -23.04 -5.45 12.22
C LYS A 15 -22.93 -4.70 10.91
N PRO A 16 -23.78 -3.68 10.65
CA PRO A 16 -23.67 -2.88 9.43
C PRO A 16 -22.33 -2.14 9.37
N PHE A 17 -21.60 -2.33 8.27
CA PHE A 17 -20.33 -1.65 8.00
C PHE A 17 -20.45 -0.64 6.87
N PHE A 18 -21.28 -0.93 5.87
CA PHE A 18 -21.65 -0.01 4.78
C PHE A 18 -23.18 0.05 4.68
N PRO A 19 -23.83 0.87 5.51
CA PRO A 19 -25.29 0.85 5.63
C PRO A 19 -26.00 1.23 4.33
N GLU A 20 -25.44 2.12 3.51
CA GLU A 20 -26.02 2.50 2.22
C GLU A 20 -26.06 1.35 1.21
N ARG A 21 -25.19 0.35 1.38
CA ARG A 21 -25.13 -0.86 0.54
C ARG A 21 -25.74 -2.08 1.23
N GLY A 22 -26.16 -1.95 2.48
CA GLY A 22 -26.63 -3.08 3.27
C GLY A 22 -25.53 -4.11 3.61
N LEU A 23 -24.24 -3.75 3.45
CA LEU A 23 -23.14 -4.66 3.69
C LEU A 23 -22.72 -4.67 5.16
N THR A 24 -22.49 -5.88 5.68
CA THR A 24 -22.14 -6.15 7.06
C THR A 24 -20.62 -6.31 7.24
N LYS A 25 -20.20 -6.43 8.50
CA LYS A 25 -18.82 -6.83 8.82
C LYS A 25 -18.50 -8.23 8.29
N GLY A 26 -19.46 -9.13 8.31
CA GLY A 26 -19.32 -10.49 7.77
C GLY A 26 -19.05 -10.46 6.27
N ASP A 27 -19.74 -9.62 5.51
CA ASP A 27 -19.52 -9.44 4.07
C ASP A 27 -18.11 -8.93 3.79
N LEU A 28 -17.62 -7.97 4.58
CA LEU A 28 -16.26 -7.44 4.46
C LEU A 28 -15.20 -8.50 4.76
N VAL A 29 -15.39 -9.31 5.82
CA VAL A 29 -14.51 -10.45 6.13
C VAL A 29 -14.52 -11.46 4.99
N GLY A 30 -15.71 -11.81 4.48
CA GLY A 30 -15.87 -12.72 3.35
C GLY A 30 -15.13 -12.23 2.11
N TYR A 31 -15.29 -10.95 1.76
CA TYR A 31 -14.55 -10.33 0.67
C TYR A 31 -13.03 -10.51 0.82
N TYR A 32 -12.49 -10.13 1.98
CA TYR A 32 -11.04 -10.23 2.18
C TYR A 32 -10.50 -11.66 2.19
N LEU A 33 -11.30 -12.63 2.57
CA LEU A 33 -10.94 -14.04 2.45
C LEU A 33 -10.91 -14.50 0.99
N ASP A 34 -11.85 -14.05 0.18
CA ASP A 34 -11.91 -14.40 -1.25
C ASP A 34 -10.74 -13.78 -2.03
N VAL A 35 -10.39 -12.51 -1.75
CA VAL A 35 -9.28 -11.83 -2.41
C VAL A 35 -7.92 -12.08 -1.73
N ALA A 36 -7.87 -12.84 -0.61
CA ALA A 36 -6.64 -13.07 0.14
C ALA A 36 -5.47 -13.60 -0.71
N PRO A 37 -5.65 -14.50 -1.70
CA PRO A 37 -4.55 -14.95 -2.56
C PRO A 37 -3.84 -13.81 -3.30
N CYS A 38 -4.58 -12.76 -3.68
CA CYS A 38 -4.05 -11.57 -4.36
C CYS A 38 -3.62 -10.50 -3.35
N ALA A 39 -4.49 -10.11 -2.42
CA ALA A 39 -4.25 -9.04 -1.46
C ALA A 39 -3.02 -9.30 -0.57
N LEU A 40 -2.82 -10.55 -0.13
CA LEU A 40 -1.67 -10.90 0.69
C LEU A 40 -0.32 -10.68 -0.01
N ASN A 41 -0.25 -10.69 -1.34
CA ASN A 41 0.98 -10.37 -2.06
C ASN A 41 1.46 -8.93 -1.79
N HIS A 42 0.53 -8.02 -1.46
CA HIS A 42 0.81 -6.61 -1.20
C HIS A 42 1.01 -6.28 0.29
N VAL A 43 0.46 -7.09 1.19
CA VAL A 43 0.50 -6.79 2.64
C VAL A 43 1.48 -7.66 3.43
N ARG A 44 1.88 -8.84 2.91
CA ARG A 44 2.76 -9.77 3.60
C ARG A 44 4.09 -9.16 3.99
N ARG A 45 4.53 -9.52 5.22
CA ARG A 45 5.84 -9.14 5.76
C ARG A 45 6.05 -7.62 5.81
N ARG A 46 4.96 -6.85 5.99
CA ARG A 46 5.01 -5.40 6.14
C ARG A 46 4.42 -4.98 7.47
N PRO A 47 4.98 -3.95 8.13
CA PRO A 47 4.30 -3.33 9.26
C PRO A 47 2.92 -2.85 8.83
N PHE A 48 1.88 -3.27 9.55
CA PHE A 48 0.49 -2.95 9.25
C PHE A 48 -0.01 -1.84 10.16
N HIS A 49 -0.50 -0.76 9.58
CA HIS A 49 -1.11 0.35 10.29
C HIS A 49 -2.62 0.14 10.37
N MET A 50 -3.14 -0.06 11.56
CA MET A 50 -4.56 -0.24 11.78
C MET A 50 -5.29 1.10 11.80
N LYS A 51 -6.18 1.32 10.82
CA LYS A 51 -7.21 2.37 10.84
C LYS A 51 -8.53 1.67 11.10
N ARG A 52 -9.06 1.83 12.30
CA ARG A 52 -10.17 1.03 12.80
C ARG A 52 -11.46 1.82 12.79
N TYR A 53 -12.51 1.21 12.26
CA TYR A 53 -13.89 1.69 12.18
C TYR A 53 -14.80 0.76 13.00
N PRO A 54 -14.85 0.90 14.33
CA PRO A 54 -15.58 -0.05 15.19
C PRO A 54 -17.08 -0.12 14.87
N ASN A 55 -17.62 0.98 14.30
CA ASN A 55 -19.03 1.14 13.96
C ASN A 55 -19.29 1.24 12.45
N GLY A 56 -18.37 0.71 11.62
CA GLY A 56 -18.48 0.83 10.17
C GLY A 56 -18.18 2.24 9.67
N VAL A 57 -18.44 2.48 8.37
CA VAL A 57 -18.05 3.74 7.71
C VAL A 57 -18.85 4.96 8.18
N ALA A 58 -20.05 4.76 8.75
CA ALA A 58 -20.86 5.83 9.28
C ALA A 58 -20.42 6.34 10.68
N GLY A 59 -19.50 5.62 11.32
CA GLY A 59 -18.98 5.97 12.64
C GLY A 59 -17.58 6.56 12.62
N ASP A 60 -17.13 7.00 13.78
CA ASP A 60 -15.77 7.50 13.97
C ASP A 60 -14.72 6.39 13.76
N PHE A 61 -13.54 6.80 13.29
CA PHE A 61 -12.38 5.94 13.19
C PHE A 61 -11.23 6.44 14.08
N PHE A 62 -10.30 5.54 14.37
CA PHE A 62 -9.06 5.91 15.04
C PHE A 62 -7.87 5.11 14.48
N HIS A 63 -6.69 5.71 14.61
CA HIS A 63 -5.44 5.08 14.23
C HIS A 63 -4.82 4.31 15.38
N GLN A 64 -4.38 3.09 15.12
CA GLN A 64 -3.69 2.24 16.08
C GLN A 64 -2.43 1.63 15.44
N LYS A 65 -1.25 2.11 15.85
CA LYS A 65 0.03 1.55 15.39
C LYS A 65 0.41 0.30 16.18
N ARG A 66 0.22 0.32 17.51
CA ARG A 66 0.56 -0.82 18.37
C ARG A 66 -0.45 -1.96 18.18
N VAL A 67 0.08 -3.14 17.85
CA VAL A 67 -0.75 -4.35 17.81
C VAL A 67 -1.31 -4.64 19.21
N PRO A 68 -2.64 -4.89 19.36
CA PRO A 68 -3.22 -5.35 20.63
C PRO A 68 -2.88 -6.83 20.88
N ALA A 69 -3.32 -7.38 22.01
CA ALA A 69 -3.26 -8.83 22.25
C ALA A 69 -3.88 -9.58 21.07
N HIS A 70 -3.18 -10.56 20.55
CA HIS A 70 -3.52 -11.24 19.31
C HIS A 70 -3.16 -12.73 19.35
N PRO A 71 -3.77 -13.55 18.48
CA PRO A 71 -3.41 -14.96 18.31
C PRO A 71 -2.03 -15.15 17.68
N ASP A 72 -1.44 -16.34 17.89
CA ASP A 72 -0.09 -16.69 17.39
C ASP A 72 0.05 -16.66 15.86
N TYR A 73 -1.06 -16.69 15.11
CA TYR A 73 -1.02 -16.59 13.65
C TYR A 73 -0.89 -15.16 13.11
N VAL A 74 -0.91 -14.16 13.98
CA VAL A 74 -0.60 -12.75 13.65
C VAL A 74 0.86 -12.50 13.99
N GLY A 75 1.62 -12.00 13.02
CA GLY A 75 3.03 -11.65 13.22
C GLY A 75 3.19 -10.28 13.90
N GLU A 76 4.39 -10.04 14.39
CA GLU A 76 4.78 -8.79 15.03
C GLU A 76 6.08 -8.23 14.43
N GLN A 77 6.16 -6.89 14.35
CA GLN A 77 7.38 -6.17 14.02
C GLN A 77 7.63 -5.04 15.01
N PHE A 78 8.71 -5.12 15.75
CA PHE A 78 9.19 -4.02 16.57
C PHE A 78 9.83 -2.95 15.68
N VAL A 79 9.41 -1.71 15.84
CA VAL A 79 9.94 -0.56 15.11
C VAL A 79 10.32 0.55 16.08
N ARG A 80 11.53 1.08 15.90
CA ARG A 80 12.02 2.27 16.58
C ARG A 80 11.97 3.47 15.64
N PHE A 81 11.50 4.60 16.16
CA PHE A 81 11.43 5.86 15.43
C PHE A 81 12.60 6.76 15.80
N PRO A 82 13.05 7.66 14.90
CA PRO A 82 14.11 8.63 15.17
C PRO A 82 13.83 9.50 16.41
N SER A 83 12.55 9.74 16.73
CA SER A 83 12.12 10.46 17.94
C SER A 83 12.41 9.73 19.25
N GLY A 84 13.01 8.52 19.23
CA GLY A 84 13.21 7.65 20.39
C GLY A 84 11.99 6.80 20.76
N HIS A 85 10.84 7.10 20.22
CA HIS A 85 9.62 6.30 20.36
C HIS A 85 9.80 4.92 19.74
N SER A 86 9.11 3.92 20.27
CA SER A 86 9.05 2.58 19.69
C SER A 86 7.64 1.99 19.78
N THR A 87 7.29 1.14 18.85
CA THR A 87 6.03 0.40 18.88
C THR A 87 6.18 -0.96 18.20
N VAL A 88 5.21 -1.84 18.43
CA VAL A 88 5.12 -3.13 17.77
C VAL A 88 3.94 -3.09 16.81
N PHE A 89 4.20 -3.27 15.52
CA PHE A 89 3.18 -3.35 14.48
C PHE A 89 2.71 -4.78 14.29
N ALA A 90 1.45 -4.94 13.90
CA ALA A 90 0.98 -6.22 13.37
C ALA A 90 1.65 -6.50 12.01
N VAL A 91 1.86 -7.80 11.72
CA VAL A 91 2.31 -8.29 10.41
C VAL A 91 1.31 -9.34 9.92
N ILE A 92 0.77 -9.13 8.73
CA ILE A 92 -0.32 -9.93 8.17
C ILE A 92 0.23 -10.85 7.08
N ASP A 93 0.53 -12.11 7.44
CA ASP A 93 1.20 -13.05 6.54
C ASP A 93 0.28 -14.14 5.98
N ASN A 94 -0.93 -14.25 6.49
CA ASN A 94 -1.88 -15.29 6.13
C ASN A 94 -3.32 -14.79 6.19
N ALA A 95 -4.24 -15.57 5.61
CA ALA A 95 -5.66 -15.20 5.53
C ALA A 95 -6.34 -15.15 6.92
N ALA A 96 -5.87 -15.91 7.90
CA ALA A 96 -6.43 -15.85 9.26
C ALA A 96 -6.06 -14.52 9.95
N ALA A 97 -4.81 -14.07 9.82
CA ALA A 97 -4.37 -12.78 10.31
C ALA A 97 -5.10 -11.63 9.59
N LEU A 98 -5.34 -11.78 8.27
CA LEU A 98 -6.14 -10.82 7.51
C LEU A 98 -7.58 -10.76 8.05
N ALA A 99 -8.26 -11.89 8.23
CA ALA A 99 -9.61 -11.92 8.80
C ALA A 99 -9.64 -11.33 10.22
N TRP A 100 -8.60 -11.56 11.02
CA TRP A 100 -8.50 -11.03 12.38
C TRP A 100 -8.43 -9.50 12.38
N VAL A 101 -7.57 -8.87 11.55
CA VAL A 101 -7.49 -7.40 11.57
C VAL A 101 -8.78 -6.76 11.02
N ILE A 102 -9.44 -7.40 10.05
CA ILE A 102 -10.75 -6.95 9.57
C ILE A 102 -11.81 -7.08 10.69
N ASN A 103 -11.80 -8.16 11.46
CA ASN A 103 -12.67 -8.30 12.61
C ASN A 103 -12.49 -7.22 13.68
N LEU A 104 -11.28 -6.65 13.81
CA LEU A 104 -11.03 -5.47 14.64
C LEU A 104 -11.61 -4.17 14.09
N GLY A 105 -12.22 -4.21 12.90
CA GLY A 105 -12.81 -3.06 12.22
C GLY A 105 -11.84 -2.32 11.29
N CYS A 106 -10.75 -2.94 10.87
CA CYS A 106 -9.91 -2.37 9.83
C CYS A 106 -10.60 -2.57 8.47
N ILE A 107 -11.14 -1.51 7.89
CA ILE A 107 -11.73 -1.56 6.55
C ILE A 107 -10.62 -1.54 5.49
N GLU A 108 -9.62 -0.70 5.72
CA GLU A 108 -8.50 -0.44 4.82
C GLU A 108 -7.26 -1.24 5.20
N LEU A 109 -6.51 -1.69 4.20
CA LEU A 109 -5.22 -2.36 4.38
C LEU A 109 -4.09 -1.34 4.20
N HIS A 110 -3.58 -0.79 5.27
CA HIS A 110 -2.47 0.17 5.25
C HIS A 110 -1.17 -0.48 5.69
N THR A 111 -0.20 -0.55 4.78
CA THR A 111 1.12 -1.13 5.06
C THR A 111 2.25 -0.17 4.68
N TRP A 112 3.40 -0.36 5.31
CA TRP A 112 4.63 0.30 4.90
C TRP A 112 5.08 -0.16 3.50
N HIS A 113 5.88 0.67 2.84
CA HIS A 113 6.47 0.35 1.53
C HIS A 113 7.65 -0.63 1.65
N SER A 114 8.18 -0.85 2.85
CA SER A 114 9.24 -1.82 3.14
C SER A 114 8.69 -3.08 3.80
N ARG A 115 9.49 -4.15 3.75
CA ARG A 115 9.21 -5.41 4.44
C ARG A 115 10.00 -5.48 5.76
N VAL A 116 9.58 -6.39 6.63
CA VAL A 116 10.16 -6.55 7.99
C VAL A 116 11.62 -6.98 8.00
N ASP A 117 12.12 -7.57 6.93
CA ASP A 117 13.52 -7.95 6.75
C ASP A 117 14.42 -6.78 6.34
N GLU A 118 13.85 -5.77 5.65
CA GLU A 118 14.55 -4.57 5.18
C GLU A 118 13.71 -3.33 5.46
N ILE A 119 13.48 -3.05 6.75
CA ILE A 119 12.47 -2.07 7.18
C ILE A 119 12.79 -0.63 6.75
N GLU A 120 14.07 -0.32 6.56
CA GLU A 120 14.52 1.01 6.19
C GLU A 120 14.63 1.20 4.66
N ARG A 121 14.42 0.14 3.89
CA ARG A 121 14.53 0.12 2.43
C ARG A 121 13.24 -0.37 1.79
N PRO A 122 12.50 0.51 1.10
CA PRO A 122 11.26 0.11 0.43
C PRO A 122 11.54 -0.84 -0.74
N ASP A 123 10.59 -1.73 -1.01
CA ASP A 123 10.67 -2.67 -2.12
C ASP A 123 9.74 -2.30 -3.29
N TYR A 124 9.13 -1.13 -3.23
CA TYR A 124 8.48 -0.45 -4.35
C TYR A 124 8.52 1.07 -4.17
N MET A 125 8.56 1.78 -5.29
CA MET A 125 8.33 3.21 -5.40
C MET A 125 6.87 3.46 -5.79
N LEU A 126 6.32 4.56 -5.36
CA LEU A 126 4.95 4.98 -5.63
C LEU A 126 4.93 6.37 -6.27
N ILE A 127 4.13 6.50 -7.32
CA ILE A 127 3.60 7.80 -7.77
C ILE A 127 2.10 7.77 -7.50
N ASP A 128 1.64 8.75 -6.72
CA ASP A 128 0.24 8.90 -6.30
C ASP A 128 -0.37 10.10 -7.04
N LEU A 129 -1.42 9.86 -7.80
CA LEU A 129 -2.10 10.87 -8.61
C LEU A 129 -3.40 11.26 -7.93
N ASP A 130 -3.42 12.42 -7.30
CA ASP A 130 -4.57 12.97 -6.59
C ASP A 130 -5.16 14.17 -7.35
N PRO A 131 -6.43 14.12 -7.81
CA PRO A 131 -7.07 15.30 -8.35
C PRO A 131 -7.24 16.35 -7.24
N THR A 132 -6.91 17.60 -7.58
CA THR A 132 -7.21 18.75 -6.72
C THR A 132 -8.68 19.14 -6.87
N THR A 133 -9.11 20.23 -6.22
CA THR A 133 -10.51 20.68 -6.28
C THR A 133 -11.02 20.88 -7.72
N ASP A 134 -10.15 21.29 -8.62
CA ASP A 134 -10.46 21.58 -10.02
C ASP A 134 -10.07 20.45 -10.98
N GLY A 135 -9.39 19.40 -10.47
CA GLY A 135 -8.95 18.25 -11.26
C GLY A 135 -10.11 17.27 -11.53
N GLN A 136 -10.16 16.79 -12.76
CA GLN A 136 -11.13 15.80 -13.19
C GLN A 136 -10.50 14.39 -13.21
N TRP A 137 -11.34 13.36 -13.14
CA TRP A 137 -10.87 11.97 -13.23
C TRP A 137 -10.16 11.68 -14.58
N GLU A 138 -10.65 12.26 -15.66
CA GLU A 138 -10.07 12.17 -17.00
C GLU A 138 -8.63 12.72 -17.04
N ASP A 139 -8.35 13.76 -16.28
CA ASP A 139 -7.01 14.32 -16.14
C ASP A 139 -6.08 13.33 -15.42
N VAL A 140 -6.57 12.69 -14.35
CA VAL A 140 -5.83 11.62 -13.64
C VAL A 140 -5.44 10.50 -14.60
N LEU A 141 -6.37 10.04 -15.46
CA LEU A 141 -6.10 9.00 -16.45
C LEU A 141 -5.05 9.45 -17.48
N THR A 142 -5.16 10.68 -17.96
CA THR A 142 -4.22 11.27 -18.91
C THR A 142 -2.81 11.36 -18.32
N ILE A 143 -2.69 11.91 -17.10
CA ILE A 143 -1.40 11.99 -16.39
C ILE A 143 -0.83 10.61 -16.09
N ALA A 144 -1.66 9.62 -15.76
CA ALA A 144 -1.20 8.25 -15.55
C ALA A 144 -0.48 7.68 -16.78
N LEU A 145 -0.96 8.00 -17.99
CA LEU A 145 -0.31 7.56 -19.23
C LEU A 145 1.03 8.28 -19.45
N VAL A 146 1.15 9.56 -19.06
CA VAL A 146 2.44 10.27 -19.08
C VAL A 146 3.42 9.67 -18.05
N VAL A 147 2.96 9.34 -16.84
CA VAL A 147 3.77 8.63 -15.85
C VAL A 147 4.25 7.29 -16.41
N ARG A 148 3.37 6.52 -17.06
CA ARG A 148 3.74 5.26 -17.71
C ARG A 148 4.85 5.47 -18.73
N GLN A 149 4.71 6.47 -19.62
CA GLN A 149 5.72 6.77 -20.64
C GLN A 149 7.09 7.08 -20.01
N VAL A 150 7.14 7.92 -18.97
CA VAL A 150 8.38 8.25 -18.26
C VAL A 150 9.00 6.99 -17.63
N LEU A 151 8.19 6.14 -17.00
CA LEU A 151 8.68 4.90 -16.37
C LEU A 151 9.15 3.87 -17.40
N ASP A 152 8.47 3.76 -18.54
CA ASP A 152 8.87 2.86 -19.63
C ASP A 152 10.22 3.28 -20.27
N GLU A 153 10.45 4.60 -20.47
CA GLU A 153 11.74 5.14 -20.93
C GLU A 153 12.89 4.89 -19.94
N LEU A 154 12.57 4.86 -18.64
CA LEU A 154 13.51 4.49 -17.58
C LEU A 154 13.66 2.98 -17.42
N GLU A 155 13.00 2.17 -18.26
CA GLU A 155 12.94 0.71 -18.16
C GLU A 155 12.45 0.22 -16.79
N LEU A 156 11.51 0.94 -16.19
CA LEU A 156 10.92 0.64 -14.89
C LEU A 156 9.54 -0.01 -15.05
N PRO A 157 9.36 -1.26 -14.62
CA PRO A 157 8.04 -1.89 -14.67
C PRO A 157 7.06 -1.15 -13.76
N SER A 158 5.86 -0.89 -14.26
CA SER A 158 4.86 -0.10 -13.55
C SER A 158 3.50 -0.78 -13.52
N TYR A 159 2.79 -0.64 -12.40
CA TYR A 159 1.53 -1.31 -12.11
C TYR A 159 0.52 -0.29 -11.57
N PRO A 160 -0.47 0.10 -12.39
CA PRO A 160 -1.51 1.04 -11.97
C PRO A 160 -2.57 0.34 -11.13
N LYS A 161 -3.15 1.10 -10.20
CA LYS A 161 -4.36 0.73 -9.47
C LYS A 161 -5.17 1.96 -9.10
N SER A 162 -6.50 1.85 -9.03
CA SER A 162 -7.30 2.92 -8.44
C SER A 162 -6.90 3.14 -6.97
N SER A 163 -6.98 4.36 -6.47
CA SER A 163 -6.85 4.60 -5.02
C SER A 163 -8.04 4.02 -4.24
N GLY A 164 -9.15 3.70 -4.94
CA GLY A 164 -10.44 3.38 -4.36
C GLY A 164 -11.15 4.62 -3.81
N SER A 165 -10.67 5.80 -4.15
CA SER A 165 -11.28 7.10 -3.90
C SER A 165 -11.33 7.87 -5.21
N THR A 166 -10.62 8.97 -5.33
CA THR A 166 -10.62 9.87 -6.50
C THR A 166 -9.36 9.80 -7.34
N GLY A 167 -8.30 9.16 -6.86
CA GLY A 167 -6.97 9.15 -7.48
C GLY A 167 -6.55 7.79 -8.02
N LEU A 168 -5.32 7.73 -8.53
CA LEU A 168 -4.70 6.55 -9.10
C LEU A 168 -3.27 6.41 -8.58
N HIS A 169 -2.89 5.22 -8.15
CA HIS A 169 -1.56 4.88 -7.69
C HIS A 169 -0.80 4.09 -8.75
N ILE A 170 0.45 4.43 -8.99
CA ILE A 170 1.34 3.68 -9.88
C ILE A 170 2.49 3.13 -9.07
N LEU A 171 2.55 1.80 -8.96
CA LEU A 171 3.56 1.08 -8.20
C LEU A 171 4.68 0.61 -9.13
N THR A 172 5.92 0.87 -8.73
CA THR A 172 7.12 0.39 -9.41
C THR A 172 7.90 -0.51 -8.45
N PRO A 173 7.97 -1.83 -8.69
CA PRO A 173 8.73 -2.75 -7.84
C PRO A 173 10.23 -2.50 -7.99
N ILE A 174 10.91 -2.27 -6.87
CA ILE A 174 12.35 -2.01 -6.81
C ILE A 174 13.06 -2.99 -5.87
N LYS A 175 14.36 -3.22 -6.11
CA LYS A 175 15.17 -3.93 -5.13
C LYS A 175 15.34 -3.06 -3.89
N PRO A 176 15.25 -3.61 -2.68
CA PRO A 176 15.41 -2.86 -1.43
C PRO A 176 16.89 -2.56 -1.14
N GLU A 177 17.52 -1.84 -2.05
CA GLU A 177 18.95 -1.48 -1.99
C GLU A 177 19.16 -0.03 -1.50
N LEU A 178 18.13 0.83 -1.70
CA LEU A 178 18.19 2.24 -1.36
C LEU A 178 17.25 2.59 -0.19
N PRO A 179 17.67 3.51 0.70
CA PRO A 179 16.82 4.00 1.78
C PRO A 179 15.70 4.92 1.26
N TYR A 180 14.69 5.14 2.08
CA TYR A 180 13.51 5.97 1.75
C TYR A 180 13.86 7.36 1.20
N PRO A 181 14.84 8.12 1.73
CA PRO A 181 15.18 9.43 1.18
C PRO A 181 15.61 9.38 -0.29
N GLU A 182 16.38 8.37 -0.67
CA GLU A 182 16.85 8.19 -2.05
C GLU A 182 15.73 7.77 -3.00
N VAL A 183 14.87 6.83 -2.57
CA VAL A 183 13.68 6.45 -3.36
C VAL A 183 12.74 7.65 -3.54
N ARG A 184 12.57 8.47 -2.50
CA ARG A 184 11.78 9.71 -2.58
C ARG A 184 12.41 10.75 -3.50
N ARG A 185 13.73 10.89 -3.48
CA ARG A 185 14.48 11.81 -4.37
C ARG A 185 14.27 11.43 -5.84
N PHE A 186 14.34 10.13 -6.13
CA PHE A 186 14.08 9.62 -7.47
C PHE A 186 12.61 9.81 -7.88
N ALA A 187 11.67 9.45 -7.02
CA ALA A 187 10.24 9.65 -7.28
C ALA A 187 9.87 11.12 -7.53
N LYS A 188 10.55 12.05 -6.82
CA LYS A 188 10.41 13.49 -7.07
C LYS A 188 10.85 13.88 -8.48
N ALA A 189 11.99 13.37 -8.93
CA ALA A 189 12.48 13.66 -10.27
C ALA A 189 11.56 13.08 -11.35
N VAL A 190 11.02 11.86 -11.15
CA VAL A 190 9.98 11.31 -12.03
C VAL A 190 8.75 12.22 -12.07
N ALA A 191 8.25 12.66 -10.91
CA ALA A 191 7.08 13.55 -10.84
C ALA A 191 7.33 14.89 -11.56
N GLN A 192 8.51 15.49 -11.38
CA GLN A 192 8.90 16.73 -12.07
C GLN A 192 9.03 16.54 -13.58
N GLU A 193 9.52 15.39 -14.03
CA GLU A 193 9.58 15.08 -15.47
C GLU A 193 8.17 14.90 -16.06
N VAL A 194 7.25 14.30 -15.32
CA VAL A 194 5.83 14.21 -15.71
C VAL A 194 5.22 15.61 -15.83
N GLU A 195 5.38 16.47 -14.82
CA GLU A 195 4.91 17.85 -14.84
C GLU A 195 5.46 18.63 -16.04
N ARG A 196 6.76 18.47 -16.35
CA ARG A 196 7.40 19.12 -17.50
C ARG A 196 6.86 18.67 -18.86
N ARG A 197 6.40 17.41 -18.99
CA ARG A 197 5.84 16.85 -20.24
C ARG A 197 4.40 17.24 -20.49
N VAL A 198 3.71 17.67 -19.47
CA VAL A 198 2.32 18.09 -19.59
C VAL A 198 2.31 19.56 -20.04
N ASP A 199 1.83 19.80 -21.27
CA ASP A 199 1.86 21.13 -21.89
C ASP A 199 1.01 22.18 -21.15
N ASP A 200 -0.05 21.75 -20.48
CA ASP A 200 -0.90 22.61 -19.65
C ASP A 200 -0.56 22.43 -18.17
N GLN A 201 0.19 23.37 -17.59
CA GLN A 201 0.57 23.39 -16.17
C GLN A 201 -0.62 23.36 -15.20
N ARG A 202 -1.84 23.64 -15.68
CA ARG A 202 -3.07 23.51 -14.88
C ARG A 202 -3.54 22.08 -14.74
N VAL A 203 -2.95 21.13 -15.46
CA VAL A 203 -3.37 19.71 -15.46
C VAL A 203 -2.51 18.86 -14.53
N ALA A 204 -1.23 19.25 -14.29
CA ALA A 204 -0.35 18.50 -13.39
C ALA A 204 0.51 19.44 -12.54
N THR A 205 0.70 19.09 -11.27
CA THR A 205 1.53 19.85 -10.35
C THR A 205 2.30 18.96 -9.37
N THR A 206 3.54 19.35 -9.07
CA THR A 206 4.36 18.72 -8.00
C THR A 206 4.49 19.64 -6.78
N THR A 207 3.82 20.79 -6.75
CA THR A 207 3.93 21.75 -5.66
C THR A 207 3.41 21.18 -4.33
N TRP A 208 4.19 21.40 -3.26
CA TRP A 208 3.84 20.92 -1.93
C TRP A 208 2.77 21.78 -1.25
N LYS A 209 2.64 23.04 -1.64
CA LYS A 209 1.65 23.96 -1.07
C LYS A 209 0.26 23.68 -1.62
N VAL A 210 -0.64 23.26 -0.78
CA VAL A 210 -2.02 22.87 -1.16
C VAL A 210 -2.75 24.01 -1.87
N ALA A 211 -2.55 25.27 -1.42
CA ALA A 211 -3.21 26.44 -2.01
C ALA A 211 -2.75 26.77 -3.44
N ASP A 212 -1.59 26.26 -3.84
CA ASP A 212 -0.98 26.51 -5.15
C ASP A 212 -1.16 25.30 -6.10
N ARG A 213 -1.95 24.27 -5.69
CA ARG A 213 -2.19 23.08 -6.51
C ARG A 213 -3.38 23.29 -7.43
N GLU A 214 -3.16 22.99 -8.70
CA GLU A 214 -4.18 22.95 -9.73
C GLU A 214 -4.15 21.58 -10.43
N GLY A 215 -5.25 21.15 -11.04
CA GLY A 215 -5.34 19.92 -11.80
C GLY A 215 -5.10 18.64 -10.98
N VAL A 216 -4.06 17.89 -11.31
CA VAL A 216 -3.67 16.65 -10.65
C VAL A 216 -2.35 16.84 -9.91
N PHE A 217 -2.36 16.57 -8.61
CA PHE A 217 -1.14 16.53 -7.82
C PHE A 217 -0.42 15.20 -8.02
N VAL A 218 0.81 15.28 -8.54
CA VAL A 218 1.71 14.14 -8.75
C VAL A 218 2.51 13.95 -7.46
N ASP A 219 1.93 13.22 -6.48
CA ASP A 219 2.52 13.05 -5.15
C ASP A 219 3.61 11.97 -5.14
N TYR A 220 4.82 12.41 -4.89
CA TYR A 220 6.00 11.58 -4.61
C TYR A 220 6.28 11.45 -3.11
N GLY A 221 5.62 12.25 -2.28
CA GLY A 221 5.88 12.37 -0.84
C GLY A 221 5.52 11.14 -0.03
N GLN A 222 4.67 10.26 -0.58
CA GLN A 222 4.33 8.99 0.04
C GLN A 222 5.53 8.03 0.14
N ASN A 223 6.60 8.25 -0.64
CA ASN A 223 7.85 7.47 -0.57
C ASN A 223 8.71 7.88 0.64
N ALA A 224 8.11 8.02 1.79
CA ALA A 224 8.78 8.34 3.04
C ALA A 224 8.55 7.25 4.08
N ARG A 225 9.51 7.11 5.00
CA ARG A 225 9.40 6.17 6.11
C ARG A 225 8.13 6.43 6.92
N ASP A 226 7.46 5.36 7.36
CA ASP A 226 6.21 5.44 8.16
C ASP A 226 4.99 5.97 7.38
N ARG A 227 5.12 6.24 6.09
CA ARG A 227 3.97 6.51 5.24
C ARG A 227 3.33 5.22 4.77
N THR A 228 2.02 5.27 4.62
CA THR A 228 1.22 4.12 4.18
C THR A 228 0.17 4.56 3.18
N ILE A 229 -0.14 3.68 2.24
CA ILE A 229 -1.26 3.83 1.32
C ILE A 229 -2.21 2.64 1.46
N ALA A 230 -3.41 2.76 0.94
CA ALA A 230 -4.30 1.62 0.77
C ALA A 230 -3.65 0.62 -0.19
N ALA A 231 -3.35 -0.58 0.28
CA ALA A 231 -2.79 -1.65 -0.53
C ALA A 231 -3.77 -2.07 -1.64
N ALA A 232 -3.26 -2.74 -2.67
CA ALA A 232 -4.13 -3.33 -3.68
C ALA A 232 -5.17 -4.27 -3.05
N TYR A 233 -6.38 -4.25 -3.57
CA TYR A 233 -7.57 -4.95 -3.06
C TYR A 233 -8.13 -4.41 -1.73
N SER A 234 -7.58 -3.33 -1.19
CA SER A 234 -8.13 -2.68 0.00
C SER A 234 -9.49 -2.06 -0.29
N ILE A 235 -10.48 -2.34 0.54
CA ILE A 235 -11.74 -1.60 0.52
C ILE A 235 -11.52 -0.23 1.17
N ARG A 236 -12.18 0.79 0.64
CA ARG A 236 -12.13 2.15 1.18
C ARG A 236 -13.41 2.44 1.98
N PRO A 237 -13.33 3.33 2.97
CA PRO A 237 -14.49 3.71 3.77
C PRO A 237 -15.38 4.73 3.03
N THR A 238 -15.63 4.46 1.74
CA THR A 238 -16.60 5.22 0.94
C THR A 238 -17.98 4.59 1.09
N PRO A 239 -19.08 5.36 0.97
CA PRO A 239 -20.43 4.83 1.14
C PRO A 239 -20.73 3.63 0.23
N ASP A 240 -20.16 3.63 -0.98
CA ASP A 240 -20.29 2.60 -2.01
C ASP A 240 -19.27 1.45 -1.91
N ALA A 241 -18.47 1.40 -0.84
CA ALA A 241 -17.49 0.34 -0.56
C ALA A 241 -16.49 0.11 -1.71
N ARG A 242 -15.93 1.18 -2.29
CA ARG A 242 -14.95 1.08 -3.38
C ARG A 242 -13.70 0.31 -2.98
N ALA A 243 -13.10 -0.35 -3.96
CA ALA A 243 -11.86 -1.06 -3.82
C ALA A 243 -10.68 -0.28 -4.44
N SER A 244 -9.54 -0.34 -3.79
CA SER A 244 -8.25 0.05 -4.39
C SER A 244 -7.83 -1.06 -5.35
N ALA A 245 -8.38 -1.04 -6.56
CA ALA A 245 -8.34 -2.13 -7.52
C ALA A 245 -7.16 -2.04 -8.48
N PRO A 246 -6.33 -3.09 -8.61
CA PRO A 246 -5.34 -3.19 -9.67
C PRO A 246 -5.98 -3.12 -11.05
N LEU A 247 -5.30 -2.43 -11.96
CA LEU A 247 -5.69 -2.26 -13.35
C LEU A 247 -4.56 -2.75 -14.27
N ARG A 248 -4.93 -3.23 -15.45
CA ARG A 248 -3.96 -3.33 -16.55
C ARG A 248 -3.84 -1.96 -17.21
N TRP A 249 -2.71 -1.69 -17.85
CA TRP A 249 -2.51 -0.41 -18.53
C TRP A 249 -3.48 -0.15 -19.68
N ASP A 250 -3.99 -1.19 -20.32
CA ASP A 250 -5.01 -1.08 -21.38
C ASP A 250 -6.41 -0.76 -20.82
N GLU A 251 -6.63 -0.98 -19.52
CA GLU A 251 -7.88 -0.61 -18.84
C GLU A 251 -7.91 0.84 -18.35
N VAL A 252 -6.73 1.46 -18.15
CA VAL A 252 -6.62 2.80 -17.55
C VAL A 252 -7.45 3.86 -18.29
N PRO A 253 -7.44 3.97 -19.65
CA PRO A 253 -8.19 5.03 -20.34
C PRO A 253 -9.71 4.99 -20.13
N GLY A 254 -10.26 3.83 -19.78
CA GLY A 254 -11.70 3.65 -19.55
C GLY A 254 -12.04 3.27 -18.11
N ALA A 255 -11.10 3.46 -17.16
CA ALA A 255 -11.31 3.06 -15.79
C ALA A 255 -12.38 3.92 -15.09
N ASP A 256 -13.31 3.25 -14.43
CA ASP A 256 -14.31 3.87 -13.56
C ASP A 256 -14.14 3.34 -12.13
N PRO A 257 -13.65 4.17 -11.18
CA PRO A 257 -13.49 3.74 -9.80
C PRO A 257 -14.81 3.37 -9.12
N ALA A 258 -15.94 3.93 -9.55
CA ALA A 258 -17.24 3.63 -8.98
C ALA A 258 -17.74 2.23 -9.35
N ALA A 259 -17.25 1.66 -10.46
CA ALA A 259 -17.54 0.29 -10.86
C ALA A 259 -16.70 -0.76 -10.10
N LEU A 260 -15.68 -0.33 -9.34
CA LEU A 260 -14.73 -1.20 -8.64
C LEU A 260 -15.04 -1.22 -7.14
N THR A 261 -15.97 -2.06 -6.74
CA THR A 261 -16.50 -2.13 -5.36
C THR A 261 -16.22 -3.50 -4.73
N LEU A 262 -16.52 -3.60 -3.42
CA LEU A 262 -16.47 -4.87 -2.69
C LEU A 262 -17.25 -5.98 -3.42
N GLU A 263 -18.41 -5.65 -4.00
CA GLU A 263 -19.30 -6.59 -4.66
C GLU A 263 -18.77 -7.05 -6.02
N THR A 264 -18.18 -6.13 -6.81
CA THR A 264 -17.76 -6.40 -8.19
C THR A 264 -16.34 -6.99 -8.29
N MET A 265 -15.49 -6.80 -7.28
CA MET A 265 -14.09 -7.25 -7.33
C MET A 265 -13.92 -8.77 -7.41
N ARG A 266 -14.84 -9.55 -6.82
CA ARG A 266 -14.80 -11.02 -6.92
C ARG A 266 -14.94 -11.49 -8.36
N GLU A 267 -15.96 -10.97 -9.05
CA GLU A 267 -16.22 -11.27 -10.46
C GLU A 267 -15.07 -10.78 -11.34
N ARG A 268 -14.56 -9.56 -11.06
CA ARG A 268 -13.41 -9.00 -11.77
C ARG A 268 -12.19 -9.92 -11.68
N ILE A 269 -11.81 -10.39 -10.49
CA ILE A 269 -10.65 -11.29 -10.32
C ILE A 269 -10.88 -12.61 -11.07
N ALA A 270 -12.09 -13.16 -11.02
CA ALA A 270 -12.42 -14.37 -11.76
C ALA A 270 -12.30 -14.18 -13.29
N LYS A 271 -12.65 -13.00 -13.80
CA LYS A 271 -12.65 -12.68 -15.24
C LYS A 271 -11.27 -12.29 -15.78
N VAL A 272 -10.53 -11.44 -15.08
CA VAL A 272 -9.27 -10.84 -15.58
C VAL A 272 -8.02 -11.32 -14.84
N GLY A 273 -8.17 -12.08 -13.75
CA GLY A 273 -7.08 -12.48 -12.86
C GLY A 273 -6.55 -11.32 -12.01
N ASP A 274 -5.34 -11.50 -11.50
CA ASP A 274 -4.62 -10.45 -10.75
C ASP A 274 -3.68 -9.67 -11.68
N PRO A 275 -3.98 -8.39 -12.02
CA PRO A 275 -3.11 -7.56 -12.86
C PRO A 275 -1.71 -7.36 -12.30
N THR A 276 -1.52 -7.57 -11.00
CA THR A 276 -0.22 -7.46 -10.32
C THR A 276 0.49 -8.80 -10.15
N ALA A 277 -0.05 -9.89 -10.74
CA ALA A 277 0.57 -11.20 -10.67
C ALA A 277 2.01 -11.17 -11.20
N GLY A 278 2.96 -11.62 -10.37
CA GLY A 278 4.38 -11.62 -10.73
C GLY A 278 5.10 -10.26 -10.59
N MET A 279 4.42 -9.18 -10.17
CA MET A 279 5.02 -7.87 -9.93
C MET A 279 6.31 -7.96 -9.10
N TRP A 280 6.28 -8.73 -8.01
CA TRP A 280 7.41 -8.85 -7.08
C TRP A 280 8.62 -9.64 -7.62
N ARG A 281 8.48 -10.27 -8.80
CA ARG A 281 9.58 -10.94 -9.52
C ARG A 281 10.29 -9.98 -10.49
N ARG A 282 9.73 -8.81 -10.74
CA ARG A 282 10.23 -7.79 -11.68
C ARG A 282 10.93 -6.62 -11.00
N LYS A 283 11.47 -6.83 -9.82
CA LYS A 283 12.19 -5.78 -9.08
C LYS A 283 13.46 -5.36 -9.81
N VAL A 284 13.62 -4.05 -10.00
CA VAL A 284 14.77 -3.44 -10.65
C VAL A 284 15.64 -2.69 -9.65
N ALA A 285 16.95 -2.60 -9.93
CA ALA A 285 17.87 -1.75 -9.18
C ALA A 285 17.64 -0.29 -9.58
N LEU A 286 17.18 0.53 -8.65
CA LEU A 286 16.83 1.92 -8.93
C LEU A 286 18.07 2.80 -9.13
N ALA A 287 19.16 2.52 -8.40
CA ALA A 287 20.40 3.31 -8.42
C ALA A 287 20.96 3.52 -9.84
N SER A 288 20.88 2.51 -10.70
CA SER A 288 21.36 2.58 -12.07
C SER A 288 20.54 3.52 -13.00
N ARG A 289 19.45 4.08 -12.53
CA ARG A 289 18.57 4.98 -13.31
C ARG A 289 18.68 6.44 -12.88
N PHE A 290 19.46 6.77 -11.85
CA PHE A 290 19.60 8.13 -11.34
C PHE A 290 20.19 9.07 -12.38
N GLU A 291 21.27 8.68 -13.05
CA GLU A 291 21.92 9.48 -14.08
C GLU A 291 20.99 9.79 -15.27
N THR A 292 20.10 8.86 -15.63
CA THR A 292 19.14 9.06 -16.72
C THR A 292 18.17 10.23 -16.44
N LEU A 293 17.91 10.53 -15.16
CA LEU A 293 17.13 11.69 -14.72
C LEU A 293 17.99 12.89 -14.35
N GLY A 294 19.29 12.87 -14.67
CA GLY A 294 20.22 13.95 -14.34
C GLY A 294 20.47 14.11 -12.84
N LEU A 295 20.24 13.05 -12.07
CA LEU A 295 20.49 13.03 -10.64
C LEU A 295 21.93 12.59 -10.36
N GLU A 296 22.51 13.17 -9.30
CA GLU A 296 23.74 12.61 -8.72
C GLU A 296 23.52 11.13 -8.33
N PRO A 297 24.56 10.30 -8.38
CA PRO A 297 24.47 8.89 -8.01
C PRO A 297 23.76 8.70 -6.66
N ALA A 298 23.01 7.61 -6.55
CA ALA A 298 22.35 7.27 -5.30
C ALA A 298 23.37 6.91 -4.23
N ASP A 299 23.18 7.44 -3.03
CA ASP A 299 23.94 7.06 -1.85
C ASP A 299 23.17 5.97 -1.07
N PRO A 300 23.63 4.70 -1.09
CA PRO A 300 22.98 3.63 -0.34
C PRO A 300 23.11 3.81 1.18
N ASP A 301 24.03 4.65 1.63
CA ASP A 301 24.31 4.98 3.03
C ASP A 301 23.82 6.37 3.43
N ALA A 302 23.05 7.06 2.56
CA ALA A 302 22.44 8.36 2.80
C ALA A 302 21.54 8.40 4.04
N PHE A 303 21.34 7.28 4.66
CA PHE A 303 20.63 7.11 5.89
C PHE A 303 21.54 7.52 7.07
N ASP A 304 21.30 8.70 7.61
CA ASP A 304 21.98 9.15 8.83
C ASP A 304 21.50 8.31 10.03
N ASN A 305 22.22 7.22 10.31
CA ASN A 305 22.03 6.40 11.49
C ASN A 305 22.62 7.05 12.75
N SER A 306 23.27 8.21 12.64
CA SER A 306 23.96 8.87 13.76
C SER A 306 22.99 9.33 14.86
N SER A 307 21.70 9.53 14.52
CA SER A 307 20.65 9.86 15.49
C SER A 307 19.97 8.63 16.13
N TRP A 308 20.34 7.41 15.69
CA TRP A 308 19.76 6.18 16.25
C TRP A 308 20.61 5.71 17.41
N PRO A 309 20.05 5.56 18.63
CA PRO A 309 20.77 4.91 19.71
C PRO A 309 21.12 3.48 19.29
N THR A 310 22.40 3.17 19.19
CA THR A 310 22.95 1.84 18.92
C THR A 310 22.60 0.91 20.08
N GLY A 311 21.41 0.30 20.06
CA GLY A 311 21.05 -0.80 20.95
C GLY A 311 20.97 -2.08 20.15
N PRO A 312 21.27 -3.25 20.72
CA PRO A 312 21.20 -4.51 20.00
C PRO A 312 19.78 -4.69 19.45
N THR A 313 19.67 -4.80 18.14
CA THR A 313 18.46 -5.30 17.50
C THR A 313 18.21 -6.70 18.06
N ARG A 314 17.19 -6.86 18.90
CA ARG A 314 16.73 -8.21 19.21
C ARG A 314 16.25 -8.81 17.89
N PRO A 315 16.78 -9.96 17.47
CA PRO A 315 16.21 -10.69 16.35
C PRO A 315 14.72 -10.85 16.64
N GLY A 316 13.89 -10.42 15.72
CA GLY A 316 12.44 -10.56 15.86
C GLY A 316 12.08 -12.00 16.14
N ALA A 317 10.95 -12.24 16.79
CA ALA A 317 10.41 -13.55 17.17
C ALA A 317 10.30 -14.58 16.04
N TRP A 318 10.57 -14.18 14.82
CA TRP A 318 10.66 -14.97 13.59
C TRP A 318 11.63 -16.16 13.67
N ALA A 319 12.73 -16.03 14.42
CA ALA A 319 13.73 -17.09 14.53
C ALA A 319 13.29 -18.26 15.43
N ARG A 320 12.16 -18.17 16.13
CA ARG A 320 11.76 -19.18 17.12
C ARG A 320 10.61 -20.10 16.73
N SER A 321 9.85 -19.80 15.67
CA SER A 321 8.74 -20.67 15.25
C SER A 321 9.15 -21.80 14.30
N GLY A 322 10.40 -21.83 13.84
CA GLY A 322 10.92 -22.83 12.89
C GLY A 322 11.66 -24.02 13.48
N ARG A 323 11.84 -24.11 14.82
CA ARG A 323 12.61 -25.21 15.43
C ARG A 323 11.97 -25.70 16.74
N ARG A 324 10.84 -26.37 16.65
CA ARG A 324 10.44 -27.38 17.64
C ARG A 324 9.65 -28.49 16.95
N ALA A 325 10.35 -29.40 16.30
CA ALA A 325 9.91 -30.76 16.07
C ALA A 325 11.10 -31.57 15.53
N ALA A 326 12.02 -31.93 16.39
CA ALA A 326 12.88 -33.11 16.27
C ALA A 326 13.81 -33.17 17.49
N SER A 327 13.34 -33.75 18.58
CA SER A 327 14.11 -34.56 19.52
C SER A 327 13.19 -35.02 20.64
N GLY A 328 12.92 -36.27 20.66
CA GLY A 328 12.22 -36.97 21.73
C GLY A 328 12.01 -38.40 21.29
N ALA A 329 12.93 -39.26 21.67
CA ALA A 329 12.91 -40.70 21.52
C ALA A 329 11.68 -41.36 22.13
#